data_b7dc4f5b4f916a8a4bc3a61276601d82
#
_entry.id   b7dc4f5b4f916a8a4bc3a61276601d82
#
_cell.length_a   1.000
_cell.length_b   1.000
_cell.length_c   1.000
_cell.angle_alpha   90.00
_cell.angle_beta   90.00
_cell.angle_gamma   90.00
#
_symmetry.space_group_name_H-M   'P 1'
#
loop_
_entity.id
_entity.type
_entity.pdbx_description
1 polymer ?
#
loop_
_entity_poly.entity_id
_entity_poly.type
_entity_poly.pdbx_seq_one_letter_code
_entity_poly.pdbx_strand_id
1 'polypeptide(L)'
;MCTRCDRPVSAISTASAWNPRRAFLLAAAGAALSGRALAQVSVGNASVARNLVPADRIEAAGVQQYGQLLEQARAKNALAGDGNPQLQRLRAIAKRLIPFATPWNSRARDWKWEVNLIGSKQINAFCMPGGKIAFFTGILEQLKLSDDEVAMVMGHEMAHALREHARARMAKSAGTGAALSIGAQLLGLGQMGDLAARAGTQLLTLKFSRSDETEADLVGLELAARAGYDPQASVSLWKKMAAASKNQGGLGFLSTHPSGPDRIQKLEANLPKVEGLYREAKRS
;
A
#
# COMPACT_ATOMS: atom_id res chain seq x y z
N MET A 1 8.94 64.86 66.16
CA MET A 1 8.48 63.99 67.29
C MET A 1 7.41 63.07 66.76
N CYS A 2 7.60 61.85 66.85
CA CYS A 2 6.77 60.62 66.91
C CYS A 2 7.23 59.57 65.91
N THR A 3 7.93 58.76 66.40
CA THR A 3 7.91 57.31 66.77
C THR A 3 7.39 56.35 65.76
N ARG A 4 8.35 55.51 65.41
CA ARG A 4 8.29 54.21 64.66
C ARG A 4 7.17 53.31 65.16
N CYS A 5 6.65 52.52 64.25
CA CYS A 5 6.15 51.15 64.50
C CYS A 5 6.64 50.24 63.38
N ASP A 6 7.64 49.46 63.75
CA ASP A 6 8.11 48.32 62.98
C ASP A 6 7.11 47.16 63.16
N ARG A 7 6.71 46.55 62.01
CA ARG A 7 6.10 45.21 62.02
C ARG A 7 6.96 44.29 61.19
N PRO A 8 7.27 43.08 61.65
CA PRO A 8 8.02 42.12 60.86
C PRO A 8 7.12 41.44 59.85
N VAL A 9 7.60 41.36 58.60
CA VAL A 9 6.99 40.60 57.52
C VAL A 9 7.38 39.13 57.70
N SER A 10 6.41 38.30 57.99
CA SER A 10 6.57 36.84 58.06
C SER A 10 6.76 36.30 56.61
N ALA A 11 7.90 35.71 56.38
CA ALA A 11 8.18 34.98 55.16
C ALA A 11 7.36 33.67 55.13
N ILE A 12 6.41 33.56 54.22
CA ILE A 12 5.70 32.31 53.89
C ILE A 12 6.59 31.50 52.94
N SER A 13 7.28 30.54 53.55
CA SER A 13 8.00 29.50 52.79
C SER A 13 6.99 28.48 52.25
N THR A 14 6.66 28.56 50.99
CA THR A 14 5.96 27.48 50.25
C THR A 14 6.99 26.57 49.58
N ALA A 15 7.59 25.69 50.37
CA ALA A 15 8.32 24.55 49.80
C ALA A 15 7.28 23.56 49.22
N SER A 16 7.02 23.66 47.93
CA SER A 16 6.30 22.64 47.19
C SER A 16 7.14 21.35 47.20
N ALA A 17 6.77 20.39 48.06
CA ALA A 17 7.40 19.08 48.07
C ALA A 17 7.20 18.37 46.72
N TRP A 18 8.25 18.38 45.93
CA TRP A 18 8.28 17.63 44.67
C TRP A 18 8.20 16.12 44.96
N ASN A 19 7.09 15.49 44.61
CA ASN A 19 6.86 14.08 44.84
C ASN A 19 7.32 13.27 43.64
N PRO A 20 8.49 12.62 43.68
CA PRO A 20 9.05 11.89 42.53
C PRO A 20 8.15 10.74 42.01
N ARG A 21 7.28 10.21 42.88
CA ARG A 21 6.30 9.16 42.46
C ARG A 21 5.22 9.69 41.54
N ARG A 22 4.80 10.97 41.71
CA ARG A 22 3.82 11.60 40.79
C ARG A 22 4.45 11.95 39.44
N ALA A 23 5.71 12.37 39.42
CA ALA A 23 6.46 12.63 38.20
C ALA A 23 6.68 11.33 37.38
N PHE A 24 6.93 10.20 38.05
CA PHE A 24 7.09 8.90 37.39
C PHE A 24 5.79 8.38 36.77
N LEU A 25 4.65 8.56 37.44
CA LEU A 25 3.34 8.18 36.93
C LEU A 25 2.91 9.04 35.74
N LEU A 26 3.23 10.33 35.71
CA LEU A 26 2.95 11.22 34.58
C LEU A 26 3.87 10.93 33.38
N ALA A 27 5.13 10.56 33.63
CA ALA A 27 6.06 10.13 32.58
C ALA A 27 5.67 8.77 31.97
N ALA A 28 5.19 7.82 32.78
CA ALA A 28 4.70 6.53 32.33
C ALA A 28 3.39 6.64 31.54
N ALA A 29 2.46 7.55 31.93
CA ALA A 29 1.22 7.82 31.18
C ALA A 29 1.50 8.55 29.84
N GLY A 30 2.52 9.42 29.78
CA GLY A 30 2.93 10.10 28.54
C GLY A 30 3.61 9.17 27.53
N ALA A 31 4.29 8.13 27.96
CA ALA A 31 4.92 7.15 27.09
C ALA A 31 3.90 6.17 26.44
N ALA A 32 2.72 6.00 27.03
CA ALA A 32 1.67 5.12 26.51
C ALA A 32 0.85 5.77 25.37
N LEU A 33 0.96 7.09 25.13
CA LEU A 33 0.15 7.83 24.15
C LEU A 33 0.90 8.22 22.87
N SER A 34 2.17 7.89 22.73
CA SER A 34 2.96 8.20 21.53
C SER A 34 3.37 6.98 20.71
N GLY A 35 2.55 5.93 20.70
CA GLY A 35 2.67 4.83 19.77
C GLY A 35 2.34 5.29 18.35
N ARG A 36 3.16 6.17 17.74
CA ARG A 36 3.19 6.25 16.28
C ARG A 36 3.50 4.83 15.82
N ALA A 37 2.53 4.22 15.13
CA ALA A 37 2.70 2.91 14.53
C ALA A 37 3.81 2.99 13.48
N LEU A 38 5.07 2.89 13.93
CA LEU A 38 6.23 2.79 13.05
C LEU A 38 6.07 1.50 12.23
N ALA A 39 6.52 1.53 10.99
CA ALA A 39 6.59 0.33 10.18
C ALA A 39 7.44 -0.74 10.91
N GLN A 40 6.93 -1.97 10.96
CA GLN A 40 7.62 -3.10 11.59
C GLN A 40 8.57 -3.79 10.61
N VAL A 41 8.24 -3.71 9.31
CA VAL A 41 9.08 -4.24 8.24
C VAL A 41 10.06 -3.17 7.74
N SER A 42 11.30 -3.57 7.46
CA SER A 42 12.30 -2.69 6.88
C SER A 42 12.43 -2.95 5.37
N VAL A 43 12.06 -1.97 4.56
CA VAL A 43 12.10 -2.04 3.09
C VAL A 43 13.00 -0.95 2.49
N GLY A 44 13.70 -0.19 3.31
CA GLY A 44 14.53 0.93 2.87
C GLY A 44 13.72 2.11 2.30
N ASN A 45 14.43 3.08 1.73
CA ASN A 45 13.82 4.24 1.12
C ASN A 45 13.28 3.91 -0.27
N ALA A 46 12.15 4.52 -0.64
CA ALA A 46 11.63 4.39 -2.00
C ALA A 46 12.62 4.97 -3.02
N SER A 47 12.68 4.37 -4.20
CA SER A 47 13.63 4.74 -5.27
C SER A 47 13.61 6.24 -5.58
N VAL A 48 14.76 6.90 -5.52
CA VAL A 48 14.90 8.33 -5.86
C VAL A 48 14.57 8.62 -7.32
N ALA A 49 14.67 7.63 -8.22
CA ALA A 49 14.34 7.78 -9.63
C ALA A 49 12.87 8.22 -9.83
N ARG A 50 11.97 7.88 -8.90
CA ARG A 50 10.57 8.35 -8.95
C ARG A 50 10.46 9.88 -9.05
N ASN A 51 11.40 10.63 -8.46
CA ASN A 51 11.36 12.10 -8.45
C ASN A 51 11.58 12.74 -9.83
N LEU A 52 12.04 11.98 -10.82
CA LEU A 52 12.20 12.44 -12.21
C LEU A 52 10.87 12.52 -12.98
N VAL A 53 9.79 11.95 -12.44
CA VAL A 53 8.45 12.00 -13.04
C VAL A 53 7.48 12.61 -12.03
N PRO A 54 6.66 13.61 -12.37
CA PRO A 54 5.69 14.20 -11.44
C PRO A 54 4.66 13.17 -10.97
N ALA A 55 4.39 13.12 -9.64
CA ALA A 55 3.47 12.13 -9.05
C ALA A 55 2.02 12.34 -9.51
N ASP A 56 1.57 13.60 -9.56
CA ASP A 56 0.23 14.00 -10.02
C ASP A 56 -0.05 13.55 -11.46
N ARG A 57 0.95 13.59 -12.34
CA ARG A 57 0.83 13.12 -13.72
C ARG A 57 0.62 11.61 -13.79
N ILE A 58 1.37 10.84 -13.01
CA ILE A 58 1.22 9.38 -12.97
C ILE A 58 -0.11 8.98 -12.34
N GLU A 59 -0.54 9.66 -11.29
CA GLU A 59 -1.83 9.43 -10.66
C GLU A 59 -2.99 9.75 -11.63
N ALA A 60 -2.92 10.88 -12.34
CA ALA A 60 -3.91 11.24 -13.34
C ALA A 60 -3.97 10.22 -14.49
N ALA A 61 -2.81 9.76 -14.99
CA ALA A 61 -2.74 8.72 -16.00
C ALA A 61 -3.33 7.39 -15.52
N GLY A 62 -3.05 7.02 -14.25
CA GLY A 62 -3.62 5.82 -13.62
C GLY A 62 -5.14 5.89 -13.53
N VAL A 63 -5.69 7.01 -13.07
CA VAL A 63 -7.14 7.24 -12.99
C VAL A 63 -7.80 7.16 -14.37
N GLN A 64 -7.21 7.81 -15.37
CA GLN A 64 -7.74 7.79 -16.74
C GLN A 64 -7.73 6.39 -17.33
N GLN A 65 -6.63 5.68 -17.22
CA GLN A 65 -6.50 4.30 -17.71
C GLN A 65 -7.48 3.36 -17.03
N TYR A 66 -7.63 3.50 -15.71
CA TYR A 66 -8.58 2.71 -14.97
C TYR A 66 -10.01 2.92 -15.47
N GLY A 67 -10.41 4.19 -15.68
CA GLY A 67 -11.71 4.51 -16.26
C GLY A 67 -11.92 3.85 -17.62
N GLN A 68 -10.95 3.93 -18.54
CA GLN A 68 -11.01 3.28 -19.85
C GLN A 68 -11.15 1.76 -19.75
N LEU A 69 -10.43 1.13 -18.82
CA LEU A 69 -10.55 -0.30 -18.58
C LEU A 69 -11.94 -0.69 -18.09
N LEU A 70 -12.51 0.09 -17.16
CA LEU A 70 -13.86 -0.16 -16.66
C LEU A 70 -14.92 0.00 -17.76
N GLU A 71 -14.78 1.01 -18.64
CA GLU A 71 -15.67 1.17 -19.81
C GLU A 71 -15.58 -0.02 -20.76
N GLN A 72 -14.36 -0.51 -21.03
CA GLN A 72 -14.18 -1.72 -21.86
C GLN A 72 -14.78 -2.96 -21.20
N ALA A 73 -14.63 -3.10 -19.88
CA ALA A 73 -15.22 -4.21 -19.14
C ALA A 73 -16.77 -4.12 -19.15
N ARG A 74 -17.32 -2.92 -19.01
CA ARG A 74 -18.77 -2.67 -19.07
C ARG A 74 -19.34 -3.00 -20.46
N ALA A 75 -18.67 -2.56 -21.52
CA ALA A 75 -19.07 -2.86 -22.90
C ALA A 75 -19.10 -4.36 -23.21
N LYS A 76 -18.30 -5.16 -22.49
CA LYS A 76 -18.25 -6.63 -22.60
C LYS A 76 -19.13 -7.35 -21.55
N ASN A 77 -19.96 -6.62 -20.79
CA ASN A 77 -20.72 -7.16 -19.67
C ASN A 77 -19.87 -7.93 -18.65
N ALA A 78 -18.59 -7.53 -18.51
CA ALA A 78 -17.62 -8.16 -17.62
C ALA A 78 -17.38 -7.36 -16.33
N LEU A 79 -17.95 -6.16 -16.18
CA LEU A 79 -17.84 -5.39 -14.95
C LEU A 79 -18.91 -5.82 -13.95
N ALA A 80 -18.48 -6.25 -12.75
CA ALA A 80 -19.40 -6.64 -11.70
C ALA A 80 -20.20 -5.43 -11.18
N GLY A 81 -21.51 -5.59 -11.04
CA GLY A 81 -22.37 -4.59 -10.41
C GLY A 81 -22.18 -4.53 -8.89
N ASP A 82 -22.62 -3.44 -8.27
CA ASP A 82 -22.45 -3.19 -6.82
C ASP A 82 -23.03 -4.27 -5.90
N GLY A 83 -24.08 -4.96 -6.34
CA GLY A 83 -24.68 -6.09 -5.62
C GLY A 83 -23.88 -7.40 -5.68
N ASN A 84 -22.77 -7.46 -6.42
CA ASN A 84 -21.98 -8.68 -6.54
C ASN A 84 -21.29 -9.01 -5.21
N PRO A 85 -21.50 -10.22 -4.63
CA PRO A 85 -20.94 -10.57 -3.31
C PRO A 85 -19.40 -10.53 -3.26
N GLN A 86 -18.74 -10.95 -4.34
CA GLN A 86 -17.28 -10.92 -4.40
C GLN A 86 -16.74 -9.48 -4.47
N LEU A 87 -17.43 -8.58 -5.19
CA LEU A 87 -17.06 -7.17 -5.21
C LEU A 87 -17.24 -6.53 -3.82
N GLN A 88 -18.33 -6.83 -3.13
CA GLN A 88 -18.57 -6.35 -1.76
C GLN A 88 -17.50 -6.87 -0.80
N ARG A 89 -17.13 -8.14 -0.93
CA ARG A 89 -16.02 -8.77 -0.18
C ARG A 89 -14.71 -8.02 -0.41
N LEU A 90 -14.34 -7.73 -1.66
CA LEU A 90 -13.12 -6.98 -2.00
C LEU A 90 -13.15 -5.57 -1.40
N ARG A 91 -14.28 -4.88 -1.48
CA ARG A 91 -14.45 -3.53 -0.90
C ARG A 91 -14.35 -3.54 0.62
N ALA A 92 -14.87 -4.55 1.28
CA ALA A 92 -14.75 -4.72 2.73
C ALA A 92 -13.27 -4.90 3.13
N ILE A 93 -12.52 -5.71 2.40
CA ILE A 93 -11.08 -5.90 2.62
C ILE A 93 -10.32 -4.60 2.40
N ALA A 94 -10.56 -3.89 1.30
CA ALA A 94 -9.93 -2.60 1.01
C ALA A 94 -10.18 -1.58 2.10
N LYS A 95 -11.43 -1.47 2.59
CA LYS A 95 -11.82 -0.56 3.68
C LYS A 95 -10.99 -0.78 4.94
N ARG A 96 -10.56 -2.01 5.21
CA ARG A 96 -9.70 -2.34 6.37
C ARG A 96 -8.23 -2.03 6.11
N LEU A 97 -7.74 -2.16 4.86
CA LEU A 97 -6.33 -1.93 4.51
C LEU A 97 -6.00 -0.44 4.34
N ILE A 98 -6.88 0.33 3.70
CA ILE A 98 -6.66 1.74 3.31
C ILE A 98 -6.21 2.64 4.48
N PRO A 99 -6.74 2.54 5.71
CA PRO A 99 -6.31 3.38 6.84
C PRO A 99 -4.81 3.30 7.14
N PHE A 100 -4.15 2.20 6.77
CA PHE A 100 -2.72 1.98 7.01
C PHE A 100 -1.82 2.39 5.84
N ALA A 101 -2.38 2.99 4.78
CA ALA A 101 -1.64 3.39 3.58
C ALA A 101 -0.80 4.67 3.77
N THR A 102 -1.31 5.64 4.53
CA THR A 102 -0.71 6.99 4.67
C THR A 102 0.74 6.99 5.19
N PRO A 103 1.16 6.14 6.14
CA PRO A 103 2.56 6.06 6.57
C PRO A 103 3.54 5.70 5.44
N TRP A 104 3.09 4.97 4.43
CA TRP A 104 3.89 4.55 3.28
C TRP A 104 3.93 5.58 2.16
N ASN A 105 2.86 6.37 2.03
CA ASN A 105 2.78 7.49 1.08
C ASN A 105 1.76 8.52 1.58
N SER A 106 2.23 9.71 1.95
CA SER A 106 1.36 10.77 2.45
C SER A 106 0.28 11.21 1.46
N ARG A 107 0.52 11.06 0.14
CA ARG A 107 -0.44 11.36 -0.93
C ARG A 107 -1.64 10.40 -0.93
N ALA A 108 -1.49 9.20 -0.37
CA ALA A 108 -2.55 8.21 -0.28
C ALA A 108 -3.79 8.68 0.50
N ARG A 109 -3.64 9.72 1.34
CA ARG A 109 -4.73 10.39 2.06
C ARG A 109 -5.73 11.04 1.09
N ASP A 110 -5.24 11.57 -0.01
CA ASP A 110 -6.02 12.34 -0.98
C ASP A 110 -6.50 11.48 -2.15
N TRP A 111 -6.07 10.22 -2.22
CA TRP A 111 -6.48 9.31 -3.27
C TRP A 111 -7.96 8.95 -3.13
N LYS A 112 -8.68 8.99 -4.25
CA LYS A 112 -10.04 8.48 -4.34
C LYS A 112 -9.99 6.97 -4.58
N TRP A 113 -9.80 6.22 -3.49
CA TRP A 113 -9.72 4.76 -3.52
C TRP A 113 -10.97 4.16 -4.16
N GLU A 114 -10.76 3.23 -5.08
CA GLU A 114 -11.82 2.57 -5.82
C GLU A 114 -11.47 1.11 -6.04
N VAL A 115 -12.46 0.22 -5.86
CA VAL A 115 -12.28 -1.23 -6.03
C VAL A 115 -13.34 -1.76 -6.95
N ASN A 116 -12.92 -2.43 -8.03
CA ASN A 116 -13.80 -3.10 -8.98
C ASN A 116 -13.37 -4.54 -9.24
N LEU A 117 -14.35 -5.36 -9.66
CA LEU A 117 -14.16 -6.75 -10.04
C LEU A 117 -14.52 -6.91 -11.53
N ILE A 118 -13.59 -7.48 -12.29
CA ILE A 118 -13.74 -7.69 -13.74
C ILE A 118 -13.83 -9.19 -14.04
N GLY A 119 -14.86 -9.59 -14.73
CA GLY A 119 -15.07 -10.97 -15.21
C GLY A 119 -13.99 -11.35 -16.22
N SER A 120 -13.05 -12.18 -15.83
CA SER A 120 -11.98 -12.68 -16.68
C SER A 120 -11.37 -13.95 -16.10
N LYS A 121 -10.99 -14.88 -16.95
CA LYS A 121 -10.26 -16.09 -16.52
C LYS A 121 -8.79 -15.83 -16.13
N GLN A 122 -8.29 -14.61 -16.40
CA GLN A 122 -6.92 -14.26 -16.02
C GLN A 122 -6.73 -14.29 -14.51
N ILE A 123 -5.66 -14.91 -14.05
CA ILE A 123 -5.21 -14.81 -12.68
C ILE A 123 -4.46 -13.50 -12.58
N ASN A 124 -5.16 -12.43 -12.20
CA ASN A 124 -4.57 -11.10 -12.12
C ASN A 124 -5.32 -10.19 -11.13
N ALA A 125 -4.59 -9.22 -10.59
CA ALA A 125 -5.08 -8.08 -9.82
C ALA A 125 -4.08 -6.94 -10.00
N PHE A 126 -4.46 -5.70 -9.70
CA PHE A 126 -3.54 -4.56 -9.72
C PHE A 126 -4.07 -3.39 -8.90
N CYS A 127 -3.18 -2.49 -8.51
CA CYS A 127 -3.50 -1.17 -7.98
C CYS A 127 -2.73 -0.11 -8.79
N MET A 128 -3.45 0.69 -9.56
CA MET A 128 -2.85 1.84 -10.27
C MET A 128 -2.60 3.01 -9.32
N PRO A 129 -1.64 3.88 -9.65
CA PRO A 129 -1.44 5.16 -8.95
C PRO A 129 -2.75 5.93 -8.82
N GLY A 130 -2.96 6.57 -7.67
CA GLY A 130 -4.24 7.21 -7.33
C GLY A 130 -5.25 6.27 -6.65
N GLY A 131 -4.83 5.05 -6.24
CA GLY A 131 -5.64 4.12 -5.44
C GLY A 131 -6.72 3.39 -6.23
N LYS A 132 -6.48 3.05 -7.50
CA LYS A 132 -7.42 2.38 -8.39
C LYS A 132 -7.15 0.88 -8.45
N ILE A 133 -7.95 0.09 -7.74
CA ILE A 133 -7.78 -1.35 -7.53
C ILE A 133 -8.75 -2.13 -8.40
N ALA A 134 -8.26 -3.13 -9.13
CA ALA A 134 -9.11 -4.10 -9.78
C ALA A 134 -8.61 -5.53 -9.53
N PHE A 135 -9.57 -6.42 -9.38
CA PHE A 135 -9.36 -7.86 -9.36
C PHE A 135 -10.05 -8.48 -10.56
N PHE A 136 -9.46 -9.52 -11.11
CA PHE A 136 -10.14 -10.38 -12.09
C PHE A 136 -10.76 -11.58 -11.36
N THR A 137 -11.92 -12.06 -11.84
CA THR A 137 -12.57 -13.22 -11.20
C THR A 137 -11.65 -14.44 -11.17
N GLY A 138 -10.80 -14.61 -12.20
CA GLY A 138 -9.89 -15.74 -12.32
C GLY A 138 -8.94 -15.91 -11.14
N ILE A 139 -8.42 -14.83 -10.52
CA ILE A 139 -7.53 -14.96 -9.36
C ILE A 139 -8.27 -15.48 -8.13
N LEU A 140 -9.53 -15.07 -7.95
CA LEU A 140 -10.34 -15.49 -6.81
C LEU A 140 -10.81 -16.95 -6.94
N GLU A 141 -11.31 -17.29 -8.14
CA GLU A 141 -11.95 -18.59 -8.42
C GLU A 141 -10.93 -19.73 -8.57
N GLN A 142 -9.89 -19.50 -9.38
CA GLN A 142 -8.94 -20.56 -9.71
C GLN A 142 -8.00 -20.85 -8.53
N LEU A 143 -7.61 -19.83 -7.76
CA LEU A 143 -6.77 -20.00 -6.57
C LEU A 143 -7.58 -20.26 -5.30
N LYS A 144 -8.91 -20.13 -5.35
CA LYS A 144 -9.82 -20.29 -4.20
C LYS A 144 -9.29 -19.51 -2.98
N LEU A 145 -9.06 -18.20 -3.17
CA LEU A 145 -8.43 -17.37 -2.16
C LEU A 145 -9.36 -17.14 -0.96
N SER A 146 -8.83 -17.33 0.25
CA SER A 146 -9.45 -16.88 1.49
C SER A 146 -9.43 -15.35 1.59
N ASP A 147 -10.12 -14.75 2.58
CA ASP A 147 -10.09 -13.31 2.83
C ASP A 147 -8.68 -12.82 3.18
N ASP A 148 -7.95 -13.60 3.99
CA ASP A 148 -6.58 -13.30 4.36
C ASP A 148 -5.65 -13.30 3.13
N GLU A 149 -5.79 -14.28 2.24
CA GLU A 149 -5.01 -14.34 1.00
C GLU A 149 -5.38 -13.22 0.03
N VAL A 150 -6.66 -12.85 -0.09
CA VAL A 150 -7.10 -11.68 -0.86
C VAL A 150 -6.50 -10.39 -0.30
N ALA A 151 -6.46 -10.25 1.03
CA ALA A 151 -5.84 -9.12 1.69
C ALA A 151 -4.32 -9.05 1.42
N MET A 152 -3.63 -10.19 1.34
CA MET A 152 -2.21 -10.25 0.95
C MET A 152 -2.00 -9.80 -0.50
N VAL A 153 -2.83 -10.27 -1.46
CA VAL A 153 -2.78 -9.79 -2.85
C VAL A 153 -3.05 -8.29 -2.90
N MET A 154 -4.14 -7.84 -2.28
CA MET A 154 -4.52 -6.42 -2.31
C MET A 154 -3.46 -5.53 -1.65
N GLY A 155 -2.91 -5.94 -0.51
CA GLY A 155 -1.84 -5.24 0.18
C GLY A 155 -0.57 -5.14 -0.68
N HIS A 156 -0.20 -6.21 -1.38
CA HIS A 156 0.91 -6.24 -2.33
C HIS A 156 0.69 -5.23 -3.48
N GLU A 157 -0.50 -5.23 -4.09
CA GLU A 157 -0.83 -4.29 -5.16
C GLU A 157 -0.86 -2.84 -4.66
N MET A 158 -1.46 -2.60 -3.49
CA MET A 158 -1.42 -1.29 -2.85
C MET A 158 0.02 -0.84 -2.59
N ALA A 159 0.90 -1.73 -2.15
CA ALA A 159 2.31 -1.42 -1.89
C ALA A 159 3.04 -0.95 -3.14
N HIS A 160 2.79 -1.53 -4.33
CA HIS A 160 3.33 -1.02 -5.58
C HIS A 160 2.95 0.43 -5.85
N ALA A 161 1.68 0.80 -5.62
CA ALA A 161 1.23 2.18 -5.76
C ALA A 161 1.81 3.10 -4.67
N LEU A 162 1.82 2.67 -3.41
CA LEU A 162 2.33 3.42 -2.26
C LEU A 162 3.84 3.69 -2.36
N ARG A 163 4.61 2.71 -2.79
CA ARG A 163 6.06 2.83 -3.01
C ARG A 163 6.42 3.49 -4.34
N GLU A 164 5.40 3.81 -5.15
CA GLU A 164 5.52 4.46 -6.46
C GLU A 164 6.42 3.68 -7.44
N HIS A 165 6.37 2.34 -7.40
CA HIS A 165 7.23 1.49 -8.22
C HIS A 165 7.03 1.75 -9.72
N ALA A 166 5.79 1.95 -10.18
CA ALA A 166 5.50 2.30 -11.58
C ALA A 166 6.19 3.59 -11.99
N ARG A 167 6.10 4.64 -11.13
CA ARG A 167 6.73 5.94 -11.35
C ARG A 167 8.25 5.84 -11.45
N ALA A 168 8.89 5.07 -10.54
CA ALA A 168 10.32 4.83 -10.56
C ALA A 168 10.77 4.03 -11.80
N ARG A 169 9.98 3.03 -12.21
CA ARG A 169 10.25 2.22 -13.41
C ARG A 169 10.18 3.06 -14.68
N MET A 170 9.13 3.88 -14.81
CA MET A 170 8.99 4.80 -15.96
C MET A 170 10.16 5.78 -16.04
N ALA A 171 10.58 6.36 -14.92
CA ALA A 171 11.75 7.23 -14.85
C ALA A 171 13.03 6.52 -15.31
N LYS A 172 13.26 5.29 -14.85
CA LYS A 172 14.44 4.48 -15.26
C LYS A 172 14.40 4.10 -16.74
N SER A 173 13.21 3.78 -17.26
CA SER A 173 13.04 3.44 -18.68
C SER A 173 13.28 4.66 -19.59
N ALA A 174 12.92 5.86 -19.16
CA ALA A 174 13.17 7.10 -19.89
C ALA A 174 14.68 7.34 -20.15
N GLY A 175 15.55 6.92 -19.23
CA GLY A 175 17.01 7.03 -19.38
C GLY A 175 17.63 6.05 -20.38
N THR A 176 16.91 5.04 -20.85
CA THR A 176 17.43 3.99 -21.74
C THR A 176 17.03 4.13 -23.22
N GLY A 177 16.59 5.31 -23.64
CA GLY A 177 16.30 5.61 -25.07
C GLY A 177 14.99 5.07 -25.63
N ALA A 178 14.46 3.95 -25.13
CA ALA A 178 13.18 3.39 -25.53
C ALA A 178 11.97 4.15 -24.97
N ALA A 179 12.18 5.00 -23.98
CA ALA A 179 11.16 5.71 -23.26
C ALA A 179 11.24 7.25 -23.40
N LEU A 180 12.17 7.77 -24.23
CA LEU A 180 12.23 9.22 -24.52
C LEU A 180 10.90 9.73 -25.10
N SER A 181 10.18 8.90 -25.88
CA SER A 181 8.85 9.23 -26.38
C SER A 181 7.81 9.33 -25.27
N ILE A 182 7.87 8.49 -24.23
CA ILE A 182 6.88 8.43 -23.13
C ILE A 182 7.22 9.43 -22.04
N GLY A 183 8.49 9.56 -21.67
CA GLY A 183 8.94 10.58 -20.71
C GLY A 183 8.75 11.99 -21.24
N ALA A 184 9.10 12.26 -22.50
CA ALA A 184 8.88 13.54 -23.16
C ALA A 184 7.38 13.88 -23.25
N GLN A 185 6.57 12.90 -23.40
CA GLN A 185 5.12 13.04 -23.53
C GLN A 185 4.44 13.28 -22.17
N LEU A 186 4.86 12.59 -21.11
CA LEU A 186 4.42 12.86 -19.73
C LEU A 186 4.89 14.23 -19.22
N LEU A 187 5.97 14.75 -19.78
CA LEU A 187 6.49 16.08 -19.49
C LEU A 187 5.83 17.20 -20.33
N GLY A 188 4.83 16.88 -21.15
CA GLY A 188 4.06 17.87 -21.91
C GLY A 188 4.69 18.28 -23.23
N LEU A 189 5.66 17.53 -23.76
CA LEU A 189 6.39 17.85 -25.00
C LEU A 189 5.78 17.20 -26.27
N GLY A 190 4.55 16.68 -26.21
CA GLY A 190 3.86 16.05 -27.35
C GLY A 190 2.34 16.16 -27.30
N GLN A 191 1.66 15.91 -28.42
CA GLN A 191 0.20 16.04 -28.53
C GLN A 191 -0.57 15.06 -27.64
N MET A 192 -1.52 15.59 -26.87
CA MET A 192 -2.11 14.98 -25.66
C MET A 192 -3.10 13.81 -25.88
N GLY A 193 -3.63 13.59 -27.06
CA GLY A 193 -4.75 12.66 -27.28
C GLY A 193 -4.38 11.17 -27.43
N ASP A 194 -3.36 10.85 -28.23
CA ASP A 194 -2.91 9.44 -28.44
C ASP A 194 -2.05 8.89 -27.30
N LEU A 195 -1.65 9.75 -26.41
CA LEU A 195 -0.70 9.57 -25.37
C LEU A 195 -1.25 8.86 -24.15
N ALA A 196 -2.41 9.30 -23.73
CA ALA A 196 -3.11 8.74 -22.58
C ALA A 196 -3.45 7.26 -22.82
N ALA A 197 -3.82 6.90 -24.08
CA ALA A 197 -4.10 5.52 -24.45
C ALA A 197 -2.85 4.63 -24.43
N ARG A 198 -1.70 5.15 -24.86
CA ARG A 198 -0.43 4.39 -24.88
C ARG A 198 0.22 4.31 -23.52
N ALA A 199 0.26 5.39 -22.74
CA ALA A 199 0.72 5.38 -21.35
C ALA A 199 -0.15 4.45 -20.48
N GLY A 200 -1.43 4.39 -20.81
CA GLY A 200 -2.41 3.58 -20.15
C GLY A 200 -2.14 2.08 -20.23
N THR A 201 -1.93 1.55 -21.42
CA THR A 201 -1.56 0.14 -21.62
C THR A 201 -0.25 -0.21 -20.90
N GLN A 202 0.64 0.77 -20.73
CA GLN A 202 1.95 0.57 -20.17
C GLN A 202 1.93 0.36 -18.65
N LEU A 203 1.06 1.03 -17.89
CA LEU A 203 0.96 0.83 -16.44
C LEU A 203 0.56 -0.60 -16.09
N LEU A 204 -0.32 -1.23 -16.88
CA LEU A 204 -0.77 -2.62 -16.70
C LEU A 204 0.27 -3.67 -17.10
N THR A 205 1.20 -3.32 -17.98
CA THR A 205 2.20 -4.25 -18.52
C THR A 205 3.60 -4.04 -17.94
N LEU A 206 3.75 -3.12 -16.99
CA LEU A 206 5.02 -2.88 -16.31
C LEU A 206 5.48 -4.13 -15.57
N LYS A 207 6.69 -4.58 -15.89
CA LYS A 207 7.37 -5.62 -15.11
C LYS A 207 8.16 -4.95 -13.98
N PHE A 208 7.89 -5.39 -12.77
CA PHE A 208 8.60 -4.91 -11.60
C PHE A 208 9.94 -5.64 -11.41
N SER A 209 10.90 -5.02 -10.73
CA SER A 209 12.14 -5.67 -10.38
C SER A 209 11.96 -6.57 -9.16
N ARG A 210 12.88 -7.53 -8.95
CA ARG A 210 12.85 -8.38 -7.75
C ARG A 210 12.90 -7.59 -6.43
N SER A 211 13.55 -6.43 -6.42
CA SER A 211 13.55 -5.54 -5.25
C SER A 211 12.18 -4.90 -5.04
N ASP A 212 11.54 -4.40 -6.12
CA ASP A 212 10.19 -3.84 -6.04
C ASP A 212 9.19 -4.88 -5.50
N GLU A 213 9.33 -6.15 -5.95
CA GLU A 213 8.52 -7.27 -5.48
C GLU A 213 8.73 -7.57 -3.99
N THR A 214 9.99 -7.58 -3.54
CA THR A 214 10.31 -7.78 -2.12
C THR A 214 9.75 -6.65 -1.27
N GLU A 215 9.86 -5.40 -1.72
CA GLU A 215 9.26 -4.25 -1.03
C GLU A 215 7.73 -4.39 -0.97
N ALA A 216 7.09 -4.75 -2.09
CA ALA A 216 5.64 -4.91 -2.16
C ALA A 216 5.14 -6.04 -1.26
N ASP A 217 5.86 -7.15 -1.19
CA ASP A 217 5.54 -8.25 -0.29
C ASP A 217 5.58 -7.83 1.18
N LEU A 218 6.64 -7.17 1.60
CA LEU A 218 6.83 -6.80 3.00
C LEU A 218 5.86 -5.69 3.43
N VAL A 219 5.68 -4.66 2.61
CA VAL A 219 4.71 -3.59 2.88
C VAL A 219 3.29 -4.13 2.88
N GLY A 220 2.95 -4.99 1.91
CA GLY A 220 1.64 -5.65 1.83
C GLY A 220 1.37 -6.54 3.03
N LEU A 221 2.37 -7.30 3.48
CA LEU A 221 2.33 -8.13 4.69
C LEU A 221 1.99 -7.28 5.93
N GLU A 222 2.65 -6.13 6.09
CA GLU A 222 2.38 -5.24 7.22
C GLU A 222 1.00 -4.60 7.14
N LEU A 223 0.58 -4.12 5.96
CA LEU A 223 -0.76 -3.55 5.75
C LEU A 223 -1.84 -4.55 6.15
N ALA A 224 -1.73 -5.81 5.70
CA ALA A 224 -2.68 -6.86 5.98
C ALA A 224 -2.70 -7.25 7.47
N ALA A 225 -1.53 -7.37 8.11
CA ALA A 225 -1.44 -7.66 9.54
C ALA A 225 -2.09 -6.55 10.40
N ARG A 226 -1.83 -5.26 10.08
CA ARG A 226 -2.46 -4.11 10.75
C ARG A 226 -3.97 -4.07 10.55
N ALA A 227 -4.45 -4.56 9.41
CA ALA A 227 -5.87 -4.68 9.11
C ALA A 227 -6.51 -5.94 9.76
N GLY A 228 -5.75 -6.74 10.53
CA GLY A 228 -6.22 -7.94 11.22
C GLY A 228 -6.44 -9.15 10.30
N TYR A 229 -5.68 -9.23 9.21
CA TYR A 229 -5.59 -10.42 8.37
C TYR A 229 -4.37 -11.25 8.75
N ASP A 230 -4.52 -12.59 8.73
CA ASP A 230 -3.48 -13.53 9.15
C ASP A 230 -2.25 -13.43 8.24
N PRO A 231 -1.07 -13.01 8.75
CA PRO A 231 0.13 -12.88 7.95
C PRO A 231 0.64 -14.20 7.37
N GLN A 232 0.29 -15.35 7.96
CA GLN A 232 0.62 -16.69 7.42
C GLN A 232 0.01 -16.92 6.02
N ALA A 233 -1.10 -16.24 5.71
CA ALA A 233 -1.73 -16.29 4.40
C ALA A 233 -0.82 -15.81 3.25
N SER A 234 0.20 -15.01 3.54
CA SER A 234 1.21 -14.61 2.54
C SER A 234 1.97 -15.82 1.99
N VAL A 235 2.33 -16.74 2.86
CA VAL A 235 3.06 -17.98 2.48
C VAL A 235 2.15 -18.94 1.69
N SER A 236 0.91 -19.15 2.16
CA SER A 236 -0.06 -20.01 1.47
C SER A 236 -0.42 -19.48 0.08
N LEU A 237 -0.61 -18.15 -0.05
CA LEU A 237 -0.84 -17.47 -1.32
C LEU A 237 0.25 -17.79 -2.35
N TRP A 238 1.53 -17.60 -1.97
CA TRP A 238 2.64 -17.83 -2.92
C TRP A 238 2.82 -19.29 -3.27
N LYS A 239 2.50 -20.21 -2.36
CA LYS A 239 2.44 -21.67 -2.69
C LYS A 239 1.34 -21.94 -3.73
N LYS A 240 0.15 -21.36 -3.59
CA LYS A 240 -0.94 -21.48 -4.57
C LYS A 240 -0.55 -20.87 -5.93
N MET A 241 0.05 -19.67 -5.94
CA MET A 241 0.55 -19.03 -7.16
C MET A 241 1.58 -19.87 -7.89
N ALA A 242 2.54 -20.44 -7.17
CA ALA A 242 3.58 -21.30 -7.74
C ALA A 242 2.99 -22.60 -8.32
N ALA A 243 2.01 -23.22 -7.64
CA ALA A 243 1.33 -24.41 -8.14
C ALA A 243 0.53 -24.11 -9.42
N ALA A 244 -0.21 -23.01 -9.46
CA ALA A 244 -1.00 -22.61 -10.61
C ALA A 244 -0.12 -22.27 -11.84
N SER A 245 1.06 -21.66 -11.62
CA SER A 245 2.02 -21.34 -12.69
C SER A 245 2.53 -22.57 -13.43
N LYS A 246 2.73 -23.69 -12.73
CA LYS A 246 3.17 -24.95 -13.35
C LYS A 246 2.11 -25.53 -14.30
N ASN A 247 0.84 -25.28 -14.01
CA ASN A 247 -0.29 -25.92 -14.71
C ASN A 247 -0.81 -25.11 -15.90
N GLN A 248 -0.50 -23.81 -16.01
CA GLN A 248 -1.18 -22.90 -16.96
C GLN A 248 -0.26 -22.09 -17.89
N GLY A 249 1.01 -22.48 -18.02
CA GLY A 249 1.90 -21.92 -19.06
C GLY A 249 2.19 -20.41 -18.95
N GLY A 250 2.10 -19.84 -17.76
CA GLY A 250 2.37 -18.42 -17.48
C GLY A 250 1.11 -17.71 -16.99
N LEU A 251 1.09 -17.38 -15.72
CA LEU A 251 0.02 -16.58 -15.11
C LEU A 251 0.22 -15.10 -15.48
N GLY A 252 -0.87 -14.42 -15.85
CA GLY A 252 -0.84 -12.98 -16.11
C GLY A 252 -0.20 -12.20 -14.95
N PHE A 253 -0.51 -12.57 -13.71
CA PHE A 253 0.09 -12.00 -12.51
C PHE A 253 1.61 -12.18 -12.45
N LEU A 254 2.12 -13.40 -12.63
CA LEU A 254 3.56 -13.68 -12.56
C LEU A 254 4.35 -13.13 -13.76
N SER A 255 3.68 -12.72 -14.85
CA SER A 255 4.36 -12.06 -15.97
C SER A 255 4.79 -10.62 -15.64
N THR A 256 4.03 -9.94 -14.78
CA THR A 256 4.33 -8.58 -14.29
C THR A 256 5.01 -8.59 -12.92
N HIS A 257 4.75 -9.64 -12.11
CA HIS A 257 5.28 -9.84 -10.76
C HIS A 257 6.16 -11.09 -10.70
N PRO A 258 7.41 -11.02 -11.16
CA PRO A 258 8.29 -12.18 -11.21
C PRO A 258 8.58 -12.72 -9.81
N SER A 259 8.31 -14.01 -9.59
CA SER A 259 8.66 -14.65 -8.33
C SER A 259 10.16 -14.96 -8.28
N GLY A 260 10.83 -14.56 -7.20
CA GLY A 260 12.18 -15.02 -6.88
C GLY A 260 12.14 -16.34 -6.10
N PRO A 261 13.19 -17.17 -6.16
CA PRO A 261 13.24 -18.44 -5.44
C PRO A 261 13.18 -18.27 -3.92
N ASP A 262 13.57 -17.12 -3.42
CA ASP A 262 13.66 -16.75 -1.99
C ASP A 262 12.46 -15.97 -1.46
N ARG A 263 11.40 -15.77 -2.28
CA ARG A 263 10.24 -14.96 -1.92
C ARG A 263 9.51 -15.48 -0.67
N ILE A 264 9.21 -16.77 -0.66
CA ILE A 264 8.54 -17.42 0.48
C ILE A 264 9.42 -17.33 1.73
N GLN A 265 10.70 -17.65 1.61
CA GLN A 265 11.66 -17.57 2.72
C GLN A 265 11.75 -16.16 3.32
N LYS A 266 11.74 -15.12 2.49
CA LYS A 266 11.73 -13.72 2.97
C LYS A 266 10.44 -13.38 3.70
N LEU A 267 9.30 -13.85 3.23
CA LEU A 267 8.03 -13.66 3.94
C LEU A 267 8.07 -14.35 5.29
N GLU A 268 8.44 -15.63 5.34
CA GLU A 268 8.55 -16.42 6.58
C GLU A 268 9.47 -15.74 7.61
N ALA A 269 10.62 -15.20 7.18
CA ALA A 269 11.56 -14.48 8.04
C ALA A 269 10.98 -13.15 8.60
N ASN A 270 9.95 -12.57 7.97
CA ASN A 270 9.33 -11.33 8.40
C ASN A 270 8.00 -11.52 9.15
N LEU A 271 7.40 -12.72 9.14
CA LEU A 271 6.18 -13.01 9.90
C LEU A 271 6.27 -12.59 11.38
N PRO A 272 7.35 -12.91 12.13
CA PRO A 272 7.45 -12.53 13.55
C PRO A 272 7.39 -11.01 13.78
N LYS A 273 7.82 -10.20 12.80
CA LYS A 273 7.83 -8.73 12.91
C LYS A 273 6.43 -8.13 12.87
N VAL A 274 5.48 -8.78 12.18
CA VAL A 274 4.11 -8.28 12.01
C VAL A 274 3.08 -9.00 12.87
N GLU A 275 3.47 -10.09 13.52
CA GLU A 275 2.60 -10.89 14.39
C GLU A 275 1.99 -10.07 15.54
N GLY A 276 2.76 -9.14 16.11
CA GLY A 276 2.28 -8.21 17.15
C GLY A 276 1.16 -7.31 16.64
N LEU A 277 1.30 -6.78 15.42
CA LEU A 277 0.30 -5.93 14.76
C LEU A 277 -1.00 -6.69 14.50
N TYR A 278 -0.88 -7.92 13.99
CA TYR A 278 -2.03 -8.78 13.75
C TYR A 278 -2.81 -9.08 15.04
N ARG A 279 -2.09 -9.45 16.13
CA ARG A 279 -2.73 -9.72 17.42
C ARG A 279 -3.40 -8.49 18.02
N GLU A 280 -2.81 -7.30 17.85
CA GLU A 280 -3.41 -6.03 18.27
C GLU A 280 -4.71 -5.74 17.50
N ALA A 281 -4.68 -5.88 16.18
CA ALA A 281 -5.84 -5.65 15.31
C ALA A 281 -6.99 -6.64 15.58
N LYS A 282 -6.69 -7.85 16.09
CA LYS A 282 -7.73 -8.83 16.46
C LYS A 282 -8.39 -8.54 17.81
N ARG A 283 -7.79 -7.68 18.63
CA ARG A 283 -8.34 -7.30 19.95
C ARG A 283 -9.16 -6.00 19.91
N SER A 284 -8.97 -5.18 18.86
CA SER A 284 -9.71 -3.94 18.60
C SER A 284 -10.99 -4.20 17.81
#